data_a9b7c4dc6ff458d4d04d551038f6cf3f
#
_entry.id   a9b7c4dc6ff458d4d04d551038f6cf3f
#
_cell.length_a   1.000
_cell.length_b   1.000
_cell.length_c   1.000
_cell.angle_alpha   90.00
_cell.angle_beta   90.00
_cell.angle_gamma   90.00
#
_symmetry.space_group_name_H-M   'P 1'
#
loop_
_entity.id
_entity.type
_entity.pdbx_description
1 polymer ?
#
loop_
_entity_poly.entity_id
_entity_poly.type
_entity_poly.pdbx_seq_one_letter_code
_entity_poly.pdbx_strand_id
1 'polypeptide(L)'
;MTAKQKMSRRNFIRSSVVMGGAWMVAGSIPVESIAGEVRPEIAKSESSAGVSKVYMLKDITPQNMIRLYDALGRKAKGKVAVKLSTGEPGGHNFLQPTLIKDLVKKVNGTIVECNTAYGGGRADTDSHLKAAADHGFTAIAKVDIMDADGEMALPVEGGRHLKEDFVGSHFADYDFVIILSHFKGHAMGGFGGAVKNMSI
;
A
#
# COMPACT_ATOMS: atom_id res chain seq x y z
N MET A 1 -13.70 34.92 16.29
CA MET A 1 -14.37 33.87 15.50
C MET A 1 -13.67 33.74 14.16
N THR A 2 -12.74 32.82 14.03
CA THR A 2 -11.97 32.60 12.81
C THR A 2 -12.72 31.64 11.89
N ALA A 3 -13.10 32.12 10.72
CA ALA A 3 -13.81 31.34 9.71
C ALA A 3 -12.91 30.19 9.23
N LYS A 4 -13.32 28.93 9.47
CA LYS A 4 -12.72 27.74 8.87
C LYS A 4 -12.94 27.79 7.36
N GLN A 5 -11.90 28.14 6.61
CA GLN A 5 -11.92 28.09 5.16
C GLN A 5 -12.11 26.64 4.71
N LYS A 6 -13.29 26.31 4.17
CA LYS A 6 -13.57 25.01 3.55
C LYS A 6 -12.69 24.85 2.31
N MET A 7 -11.73 23.97 2.36
CA MET A 7 -10.91 23.62 1.21
C MET A 7 -11.77 22.97 0.14
N SER A 8 -11.82 23.53 -1.07
CA SER A 8 -12.60 22.97 -2.16
C SER A 8 -11.97 21.67 -2.67
N ARG A 9 -12.78 20.75 -3.23
CA ARG A 9 -12.28 19.49 -3.83
C ARG A 9 -11.17 19.74 -4.86
N ARG A 10 -11.23 20.86 -5.57
CA ARG A 10 -10.23 21.29 -6.57
C ARG A 10 -8.90 21.70 -5.91
N ASN A 11 -8.94 22.33 -4.75
CA ASN A 11 -7.74 22.71 -4.00
C ASN A 11 -7.14 21.51 -3.27
N PHE A 12 -7.97 20.56 -2.79
CA PHE A 12 -7.51 19.30 -2.24
C PHE A 12 -6.77 18.46 -3.29
N ILE A 13 -7.31 18.31 -4.49
CA ILE A 13 -6.64 17.59 -5.60
C ILE A 13 -5.33 18.30 -6.00
N ARG A 14 -5.27 19.63 -5.99
CA ARG A 14 -4.04 20.39 -6.27
C ARG A 14 -2.97 20.24 -5.17
N SER A 15 -3.38 20.04 -3.94
CA SER A 15 -2.48 19.82 -2.80
C SER A 15 -2.08 18.36 -2.59
N SER A 16 -2.86 17.40 -3.15
CA SER A 16 -2.69 15.95 -2.93
C SER A 16 -2.01 15.24 -4.09
N VAL A 17 -1.53 15.96 -5.12
CA VAL A 17 -0.84 15.35 -6.26
C VAL A 17 0.60 15.08 -5.88
N VAL A 18 0.83 14.01 -5.17
CA VAL A 18 2.11 13.29 -5.15
C VAL A 18 1.83 11.82 -4.88
N MET A 19 1.98 11.02 -5.91
CA MET A 19 2.58 9.69 -5.93
C MET A 19 1.88 8.76 -6.91
N GLY A 20 2.51 8.62 -8.04
CA GLY A 20 2.13 7.69 -9.11
C GLY A 20 2.35 8.31 -10.48
N GLY A 21 3.60 8.48 -10.88
CA GLY A 21 4.05 8.66 -12.26
C GLY A 21 3.32 9.70 -13.10
N ALA A 22 3.43 10.97 -12.81
CA ALA A 22 3.50 12.12 -13.70
C ALA A 22 3.24 13.40 -12.89
N TRP A 23 4.23 14.25 -12.78
CA TRP A 23 4.10 15.57 -12.17
C TRP A 23 3.45 16.53 -13.15
N MET A 24 2.36 17.20 -12.76
CA MET A 24 2.02 18.50 -13.28
C MET A 24 1.97 19.50 -12.14
N VAL A 25 2.99 20.31 -12.07
CA VAL A 25 3.03 21.51 -11.25
C VAL A 25 2.56 22.67 -12.14
N ALA A 26 1.38 23.20 -11.87
CA ALA A 26 0.96 24.48 -12.43
C ALA A 26 1.46 25.61 -11.52
N GLY A 27 2.64 26.07 -11.79
CA GLY A 27 3.25 27.26 -11.27
C GLY A 27 4.53 27.47 -12.07
N SER A 28 4.60 28.56 -12.83
CA SER A 28 5.71 28.92 -13.72
C SER A 28 7.03 29.01 -12.97
N ILE A 29 7.79 27.92 -13.02
CA ILE A 29 9.22 27.90 -12.75
C ILE A 29 9.89 27.53 -14.08
N PRO A 30 10.90 28.29 -14.56
CA PRO A 30 11.58 27.94 -15.80
C PRO A 30 12.27 26.58 -15.64
N VAL A 31 11.94 25.63 -16.51
CA VAL A 31 12.62 24.34 -16.61
C VAL A 31 13.88 24.58 -17.41
N GLU A 32 14.98 24.83 -16.74
CA GLU A 32 16.28 24.61 -17.34
C GLU A 32 16.54 23.11 -17.40
N SER A 33 16.76 22.61 -18.59
CA SER A 33 17.05 21.21 -18.89
C SER A 33 18.38 20.83 -18.23
N ILE A 34 18.31 20.06 -17.15
CA ILE A 34 19.47 19.38 -16.60
C ILE A 34 19.49 17.98 -17.23
N ALA A 35 20.13 17.89 -18.41
CA ALA A 35 20.58 16.62 -18.95
C ALA A 35 21.89 16.24 -18.24
N GLY A 36 21.78 15.67 -17.07
CA GLY A 36 22.87 15.04 -16.34
C GLY A 36 22.44 13.63 -15.96
N GLU A 37 23.35 12.65 -16.10
CA GLU A 37 23.13 11.29 -15.62
C GLU A 37 22.72 11.32 -14.13
N VAL A 38 21.41 11.21 -13.87
CA VAL A 38 20.90 11.11 -12.51
C VAL A 38 21.13 9.67 -12.05
N ARG A 39 22.23 9.43 -11.35
CA ARG A 39 22.30 8.29 -10.43
C ARG A 39 21.12 8.42 -9.49
N PRO A 40 20.26 7.40 -9.35
CA PRO A 40 19.17 7.46 -8.39
C PRO A 40 19.77 7.37 -6.98
N GLU A 41 20.18 8.51 -6.44
CA GLU A 41 20.54 8.62 -5.04
C GLU A 41 19.24 8.55 -4.21
N ILE A 42 19.23 7.62 -3.26
CA ILE A 42 18.26 7.69 -2.14
C ILE A 42 18.66 8.95 -1.36
N ALA A 43 17.90 10.01 -1.50
CA ALA A 43 18.16 11.24 -0.75
C ALA A 43 18.15 10.91 0.75
N LYS A 44 19.32 10.91 1.37
CA LYS A 44 19.45 10.83 2.82
C LYS A 44 19.14 12.22 3.37
N SER A 45 17.89 12.42 3.80
CA SER A 45 17.54 13.57 4.63
C SER A 45 18.25 13.43 5.97
N GLU A 46 19.08 14.39 6.33
CA GLU A 46 19.60 14.49 7.70
C GLU A 46 18.42 14.72 8.63
N SER A 47 18.18 13.76 9.53
CA SER A 47 17.04 13.79 10.43
C SER A 47 17.36 14.68 11.61
N SER A 48 16.69 15.81 11.74
CA SER A 48 16.44 16.42 13.02
C SER A 48 15.63 15.44 13.89
N ALA A 49 16.01 15.28 15.15
CA ALA A 49 15.33 14.39 16.08
C ALA A 49 13.82 14.67 16.11
N GLY A 50 12.99 13.68 15.78
CA GLY A 50 11.52 13.78 15.79
C GLY A 50 10.81 13.79 14.43
N VAL A 51 11.52 13.87 13.29
CA VAL A 51 10.90 13.84 11.97
C VAL A 51 10.94 12.43 11.38
N SER A 52 9.78 11.92 10.93
CA SER A 52 9.68 10.61 10.25
C SER A 52 10.36 10.65 8.88
N LYS A 53 11.17 9.63 8.59
CA LYS A 53 11.85 9.50 7.29
C LYS A 53 10.90 8.87 6.27
N VAL A 54 10.80 9.50 5.11
CA VAL A 54 10.09 8.97 3.94
C VAL A 54 11.09 8.79 2.81
N TYR A 55 11.02 7.62 2.15
CA TYR A 55 11.87 7.30 1.01
C TYR A 55 11.02 7.26 -0.26
N MET A 56 11.54 7.82 -1.35
CA MET A 56 10.89 7.85 -2.64
C MET A 56 11.87 7.51 -3.75
N LEU A 57 11.39 6.75 -4.73
CA LEU A 57 12.11 6.49 -6.00
C LEU A 57 11.21 6.91 -7.16
N LYS A 58 11.80 7.52 -8.18
CA LYS A 58 11.08 7.99 -9.35
C LYS A 58 10.58 6.84 -10.23
N ASP A 59 11.42 5.81 -10.40
CA ASP A 59 11.13 4.71 -11.31
C ASP A 59 10.56 3.51 -10.55
N ILE A 60 9.41 3.02 -11.01
CA ILE A 60 8.73 1.86 -10.42
C ILE A 60 9.23 0.60 -11.15
N THR A 61 10.22 -0.06 -10.56
CA THR A 61 10.82 -1.30 -11.07
C THR A 61 10.96 -2.34 -9.97
N PRO A 62 11.05 -3.65 -10.28
CA PRO A 62 11.29 -4.69 -9.27
C PRO A 62 12.53 -4.41 -8.40
N GLN A 63 13.61 -3.95 -9.00
CA GLN A 63 14.84 -3.61 -8.29
C GLN A 63 14.64 -2.43 -7.33
N ASN A 64 13.89 -1.43 -7.76
CA ASN A 64 13.62 -0.26 -6.93
C ASN A 64 12.65 -0.57 -5.78
N MET A 65 11.73 -1.53 -5.94
CA MET A 65 10.91 -2.05 -4.83
C MET A 65 11.80 -2.66 -3.73
N ILE A 66 12.80 -3.44 -4.12
CA ILE A 66 13.78 -4.02 -3.18
C ILE A 66 14.61 -2.91 -2.51
N ARG A 67 15.09 -1.93 -3.27
CA ARG A 67 15.87 -0.80 -2.74
C ARG A 67 15.07 0.03 -1.72
N LEU A 68 13.80 0.28 -1.98
CA LEU A 68 12.91 0.95 -1.02
C LEU A 68 12.77 0.15 0.26
N TYR A 69 12.51 -1.16 0.15
CA TYR A 69 12.43 -2.03 1.30
C TYR A 69 13.72 -2.01 2.13
N ASP A 70 14.88 -2.11 1.48
CA ASP A 70 16.18 -2.10 2.16
C ASP A 70 16.45 -0.74 2.84
N ALA A 71 16.03 0.37 2.21
CA ALA A 71 16.16 1.72 2.75
C ALA A 71 15.36 1.95 4.04
N LEU A 72 14.25 1.23 4.24
CA LEU A 72 13.47 1.29 5.49
C LEU A 72 14.28 0.82 6.72
N GLY A 73 15.35 0.05 6.50
CA GLY A 73 16.22 -0.43 7.57
C GLY A 73 15.58 -1.44 8.53
N ARG A 74 14.37 -1.92 8.22
CA ARG A 74 13.64 -2.93 8.98
C ARG A 74 13.65 -4.25 8.23
N LYS A 75 14.31 -5.25 8.80
CA LYS A 75 14.34 -6.60 8.23
C LYS A 75 13.12 -7.38 8.70
N ALA A 76 12.34 -7.90 7.78
CA ALA A 76 11.26 -8.83 8.07
C ALA A 76 11.81 -10.08 8.78
N LYS A 77 11.07 -10.58 9.77
CA LYS A 77 11.41 -11.75 10.58
C LYS A 77 10.18 -12.60 10.79
N GLY A 78 10.39 -13.90 11.03
CA GLY A 78 9.30 -14.83 11.29
C GLY A 78 8.42 -15.06 10.06
N LYS A 79 7.14 -15.26 10.29
CA LYS A 79 6.10 -15.43 9.27
C LYS A 79 5.71 -14.05 8.73
N VAL A 80 5.96 -13.79 7.47
CA VAL A 80 5.80 -12.45 6.86
C VAL A 80 4.53 -12.39 6.04
N ALA A 81 3.61 -11.50 6.40
CA ALA A 81 2.47 -11.10 5.59
C ALA A 81 2.85 -9.97 4.64
N VAL A 82 2.52 -10.11 3.36
CA VAL A 82 2.58 -9.04 2.36
C VAL A 82 1.15 -8.63 2.03
N LYS A 83 0.64 -7.60 2.70
CA LYS A 83 -0.73 -7.11 2.51
C LYS A 83 -0.78 -6.21 1.28
N LEU A 84 -1.63 -6.58 0.36
CA LEU A 84 -1.89 -5.82 -0.87
C LEU A 84 -3.36 -5.95 -1.26
N SER A 85 -3.77 -5.35 -2.36
CA SER A 85 -5.06 -5.62 -2.99
C SER A 85 -4.82 -6.37 -4.29
N THR A 86 -5.42 -7.55 -4.41
CA THR A 86 -5.31 -8.42 -5.58
C THR A 86 -6.10 -7.90 -6.78
N GLY A 87 -6.93 -6.86 -6.59
CA GLY A 87 -7.75 -6.24 -7.64
C GLY A 87 -9.08 -6.96 -7.88
N GLU A 88 -10.03 -6.26 -8.46
CA GLU A 88 -11.33 -6.82 -8.81
C GLU A 88 -11.23 -7.77 -10.00
N PRO A 89 -12.00 -8.88 -10.05
CA PRO A 89 -12.03 -9.80 -11.18
C PRO A 89 -12.20 -9.08 -12.52
N GLY A 90 -11.34 -9.38 -13.50
CA GLY A 90 -11.30 -8.73 -14.79
C GLY A 90 -10.77 -7.29 -14.80
N GLY A 91 -10.39 -6.75 -13.65
CA GLY A 91 -9.74 -5.44 -13.52
C GLY A 91 -8.25 -5.49 -13.83
N HIS A 92 -7.63 -4.30 -13.99
CA HIS A 92 -6.20 -4.17 -14.27
C HIS A 92 -5.48 -3.25 -13.29
N ASN A 93 -6.21 -2.65 -12.34
CA ASN A 93 -5.72 -1.62 -11.43
C ASN A 93 -5.23 -2.22 -10.12
N PHE A 94 -4.21 -3.07 -10.19
CA PHE A 94 -3.54 -3.67 -9.04
C PHE A 94 -2.02 -3.73 -9.27
N LEU A 95 -1.26 -3.96 -8.21
CA LEU A 95 0.19 -4.17 -8.31
C LEU A 95 0.46 -5.45 -9.11
N GLN A 96 1.16 -5.31 -10.23
CA GLN A 96 1.46 -6.46 -11.08
C GLN A 96 2.35 -7.45 -10.35
N PRO A 97 2.05 -8.76 -10.36
CA PRO A 97 2.87 -9.79 -9.72
C PRO A 97 4.34 -9.74 -10.16
N THR A 98 4.60 -9.43 -11.43
CA THR A 98 5.96 -9.29 -11.98
C THR A 98 6.76 -8.16 -11.33
N LEU A 99 6.09 -7.11 -10.85
CA LEU A 99 6.74 -5.99 -10.15
C LEU A 99 7.19 -6.38 -8.73
N ILE A 100 6.40 -7.20 -8.04
CA ILE A 100 6.57 -7.45 -6.60
C ILE A 100 7.19 -8.80 -6.27
N LYS A 101 7.23 -9.75 -7.21
CA LYS A 101 7.66 -11.14 -6.98
C LYS A 101 9.02 -11.24 -6.28
N ASP A 102 9.98 -10.41 -6.70
CA ASP A 102 11.34 -10.49 -6.18
C ASP A 102 11.42 -9.98 -4.73
N LEU A 103 10.61 -8.98 -4.39
CA LEU A 103 10.46 -8.51 -3.00
C LEU A 103 9.77 -9.56 -2.15
N VAL A 104 8.65 -10.12 -2.61
CA VAL A 104 7.91 -11.18 -1.89
C VAL A 104 8.79 -12.38 -1.63
N LYS A 105 9.57 -12.82 -2.64
CA LYS A 105 10.55 -13.89 -2.50
C LYS A 105 11.67 -13.53 -1.52
N LYS A 106 12.22 -12.31 -1.59
CA LYS A 106 13.29 -11.83 -0.71
C LYS A 106 12.89 -11.93 0.77
N VAL A 107 11.65 -11.60 1.10
CA VAL A 107 11.16 -11.63 2.48
C VAL A 107 10.50 -12.95 2.86
N ASN A 108 10.47 -13.94 1.96
CA ASN A 108 9.74 -15.20 2.13
C ASN A 108 8.29 -14.96 2.57
N GLY A 109 7.61 -14.01 1.90
CA GLY A 109 6.30 -13.52 2.31
C GLY A 109 5.15 -14.36 1.77
N THR A 110 4.07 -14.43 2.54
CA THR A 110 2.74 -14.85 2.08
C THR A 110 1.95 -13.61 1.70
N ILE A 111 1.34 -13.59 0.52
CA ILE A 111 0.41 -12.53 0.13
C ILE A 111 -0.86 -12.68 0.94
N VAL A 112 -1.32 -11.61 1.59
CA VAL A 112 -2.52 -11.65 2.43
C VAL A 112 -3.55 -10.61 2.01
N GLU A 113 -4.82 -11.00 2.10
CA GLU A 113 -6.00 -10.18 1.82
C GLU A 113 -7.11 -10.50 2.82
N CYS A 114 -8.20 -9.71 2.80
CA CYS A 114 -9.47 -10.07 3.43
C CYS A 114 -10.59 -9.96 2.39
N ASN A 115 -11.68 -10.68 2.61
CA ASN A 115 -12.88 -10.61 1.78
C ASN A 115 -13.48 -9.20 1.82
N THR A 116 -14.14 -8.79 0.73
CA THR A 116 -14.78 -7.47 0.67
C THR A 116 -16.17 -7.47 1.30
N ALA A 117 -16.41 -6.56 2.24
CA ALA A 117 -17.70 -6.44 2.93
C ALA A 117 -18.86 -5.95 2.04
N TYR A 118 -18.55 -5.37 0.88
CA TYR A 118 -19.55 -4.77 -0.01
C TYR A 118 -20.00 -5.70 -1.16
N GLY A 119 -19.72 -6.98 -1.09
CA GLY A 119 -20.06 -7.94 -2.14
C GLY A 119 -19.12 -7.88 -3.34
N GLY A 120 -19.51 -8.52 -4.44
CA GLY A 120 -18.68 -8.65 -5.64
C GLY A 120 -17.85 -9.93 -5.70
N GLY A 121 -16.94 -10.02 -6.66
CA GLY A 121 -16.16 -11.25 -6.92
C GLY A 121 -15.05 -11.55 -5.91
N ARG A 122 -14.98 -10.79 -4.81
CA ARG A 122 -14.05 -11.04 -3.68
C ARG A 122 -14.78 -11.03 -2.34
N ALA A 123 -16.10 -11.29 -2.35
CA ALA A 123 -16.92 -11.29 -1.14
C ALA A 123 -16.86 -12.61 -0.35
N ASP A 124 -16.38 -13.66 -0.97
CA ASP A 124 -16.16 -14.97 -0.36
C ASP A 124 -14.76 -15.50 -0.70
N THR A 125 -14.25 -16.39 0.13
CA THR A 125 -12.88 -16.88 0.06
C THR A 125 -12.55 -17.59 -1.25
N ASP A 126 -13.45 -18.42 -1.78
CA ASP A 126 -13.19 -19.20 -2.98
C ASP A 126 -13.10 -18.30 -4.23
N SER A 127 -14.06 -17.40 -4.39
CA SER A 127 -14.03 -16.44 -5.51
C SER A 127 -12.89 -15.45 -5.39
N HIS A 128 -12.52 -15.06 -4.17
CA HIS A 128 -11.36 -14.19 -3.93
C HIS A 128 -10.04 -14.88 -4.29
N LEU A 129 -9.83 -16.13 -3.85
CA LEU A 129 -8.66 -16.93 -4.23
C LEU A 129 -8.60 -17.15 -5.74
N LYS A 130 -9.75 -17.38 -6.38
CA LYS A 130 -9.83 -17.46 -7.84
C LYS A 130 -9.39 -16.16 -8.51
N ALA A 131 -9.88 -15.01 -8.05
CA ALA A 131 -9.47 -13.71 -8.58
C ALA A 131 -7.96 -13.49 -8.41
N ALA A 132 -7.39 -13.84 -7.26
CA ALA A 132 -5.96 -13.77 -7.02
C ALA A 132 -5.15 -14.68 -7.96
N ALA A 133 -5.66 -15.88 -8.25
CA ALA A 133 -5.04 -16.81 -9.19
C ALA A 133 -5.12 -16.30 -10.63
N ASP A 134 -6.29 -15.82 -11.07
CA ASP A 134 -6.51 -15.27 -12.41
C ASP A 134 -5.59 -14.05 -12.68
N HIS A 135 -5.27 -13.27 -11.64
CA HIS A 135 -4.33 -12.15 -11.70
C HIS A 135 -2.85 -12.55 -11.53
N GLY A 136 -2.55 -13.84 -11.30
CA GLY A 136 -1.20 -14.39 -11.26
C GLY A 136 -0.50 -14.29 -9.90
N PHE A 137 -1.18 -13.92 -8.81
CA PHE A 137 -0.55 -13.81 -7.49
C PHE A 137 -0.15 -15.18 -6.92
N THR A 138 -0.95 -16.21 -7.14
CA THR A 138 -0.66 -17.59 -6.70
C THR A 138 0.57 -18.18 -7.39
N ALA A 139 0.98 -17.64 -8.55
CA ALA A 139 2.19 -18.07 -9.25
C ALA A 139 3.48 -17.54 -8.62
N ILE A 140 3.40 -16.52 -7.77
CA ILE A 140 4.57 -15.89 -7.17
C ILE A 140 4.74 -16.16 -5.67
N ALA A 141 3.65 -16.45 -4.96
CA ALA A 141 3.66 -16.79 -3.53
C ALA A 141 2.35 -17.50 -3.12
N LYS A 142 2.34 -18.06 -1.89
CA LYS A 142 1.08 -18.45 -1.24
C LYS A 142 0.20 -17.21 -1.08
N VAL A 143 -1.09 -17.36 -1.33
CA VAL A 143 -2.12 -16.36 -1.03
C VAL A 143 -2.97 -16.86 0.13
N ASP A 144 -3.24 -16.01 1.09
CA ASP A 144 -4.02 -16.28 2.28
C ASP A 144 -5.11 -15.21 2.45
N ILE A 145 -6.35 -15.63 2.58
CA ILE A 145 -7.48 -14.77 2.89
C ILE A 145 -7.67 -14.82 4.40
N MET A 146 -7.23 -13.79 5.10
CA MET A 146 -7.05 -13.84 6.56
C MET A 146 -8.34 -14.03 7.35
N ASP A 147 -9.49 -13.70 6.78
CA ASP A 147 -10.83 -13.87 7.34
C ASP A 147 -11.54 -15.12 6.83
N ALA A 148 -10.84 -16.05 6.14
CA ALA A 148 -11.42 -17.30 5.62
C ALA A 148 -12.06 -18.17 6.71
N ASP A 149 -11.45 -18.19 7.89
CA ASP A 149 -11.89 -18.98 9.05
C ASP A 149 -12.53 -18.12 10.15
N GLY A 150 -12.92 -16.89 9.81
CA GLY A 150 -13.57 -15.94 10.72
C GLY A 150 -12.71 -14.75 11.11
N GLU A 151 -13.12 -14.08 12.18
CA GLU A 151 -12.51 -12.85 12.67
C GLU A 151 -12.07 -12.94 14.13
N MET A 152 -11.19 -12.05 14.53
CA MET A 152 -10.78 -11.85 15.92
C MET A 152 -10.86 -10.36 16.29
N ALA A 153 -11.22 -10.07 17.55
CA ALA A 153 -11.22 -8.72 18.08
C ALA A 153 -9.84 -8.35 18.63
N LEU A 154 -9.35 -7.18 18.24
CA LEU A 154 -8.16 -6.56 18.82
C LEU A 154 -8.55 -5.35 19.66
N PRO A 155 -8.02 -5.20 20.89
CA PRO A 155 -8.28 -4.01 21.70
C PRO A 155 -7.63 -2.78 21.08
N VAL A 156 -8.38 -1.65 21.05
CA VAL A 156 -7.88 -0.36 20.57
C VAL A 156 -7.56 0.52 21.79
N GLU A 157 -6.33 0.48 22.25
CA GLU A 157 -5.86 1.28 23.37
C GLU A 157 -5.92 2.78 23.03
N GLY A 158 -6.48 3.58 23.92
CA GLY A 158 -6.64 5.03 23.71
C GLY A 158 -7.61 5.42 22.59
N GLY A 159 -8.32 4.48 22.00
CA GLY A 159 -9.27 4.74 20.93
C GLY A 159 -10.37 5.71 21.35
N ARG A 160 -10.59 6.77 20.55
CA ARG A 160 -11.61 7.79 20.82
C ARG A 160 -13.01 7.27 20.51
N HIS A 161 -13.17 6.54 19.42
CA HIS A 161 -14.46 6.07 18.89
C HIS A 161 -14.60 4.56 18.96
N LEU A 162 -13.53 3.82 18.69
CA LEU A 162 -13.51 2.36 18.72
C LEU A 162 -12.78 1.88 19.97
N LYS A 163 -13.27 0.82 20.58
CA LYS A 163 -12.63 0.11 21.70
C LYS A 163 -12.04 -1.22 21.25
N GLU A 164 -12.58 -1.76 20.17
CA GLU A 164 -12.15 -2.99 19.53
C GLU A 164 -12.12 -2.76 18.02
N ASP A 165 -11.23 -3.48 17.34
CA ASP A 165 -11.12 -3.56 15.89
C ASP A 165 -11.14 -5.04 15.50
N PHE A 166 -11.91 -5.40 14.47
CA PHE A 166 -12.05 -6.76 14.01
C PHE A 166 -11.12 -7.00 12.82
N VAL A 167 -10.30 -8.03 12.92
CA VAL A 167 -9.36 -8.45 11.88
C VAL A 167 -9.58 -9.91 11.54
N GLY A 168 -9.16 -10.36 10.37
CA GLY A 168 -9.22 -11.77 10.02
C GLY A 168 -8.46 -12.64 11.03
N SER A 169 -8.99 -13.82 11.37
CA SER A 169 -8.42 -14.70 12.41
C SER A 169 -6.97 -15.10 12.13
N HIS A 170 -6.57 -15.20 10.86
CA HIS A 170 -5.19 -15.53 10.46
C HIS A 170 -4.19 -14.36 10.70
N PHE A 171 -4.67 -13.16 11.04
CA PHE A 171 -3.75 -12.03 11.32
C PHE A 171 -2.76 -12.37 12.43
N ALA A 172 -3.19 -13.11 13.45
CA ALA A 172 -2.35 -13.56 14.56
C ALA A 172 -1.25 -14.56 14.16
N ASP A 173 -1.34 -15.14 12.98
CA ASP A 173 -0.36 -16.09 12.45
C ASP A 173 0.93 -15.43 11.95
N TYR A 174 0.95 -14.11 11.80
CA TYR A 174 2.04 -13.38 11.18
C TYR A 174 2.81 -12.53 12.19
N ASP A 175 4.15 -12.65 12.10
CA ASP A 175 5.07 -11.90 12.97
C ASP A 175 5.45 -10.54 12.39
N PHE A 176 5.27 -10.34 11.10
CA PHE A 176 5.67 -9.13 10.39
C PHE A 176 4.76 -8.84 9.21
N VAL A 177 4.30 -7.59 9.09
CA VAL A 177 3.43 -7.16 7.99
C VAL A 177 4.15 -6.13 7.12
N ILE A 178 4.17 -6.38 5.82
CA ILE A 178 4.61 -5.43 4.78
C ILE A 178 3.38 -5.01 3.99
N ILE A 179 3.10 -3.72 3.94
CA ILE A 179 1.97 -3.18 3.21
C ILE A 179 2.45 -2.70 1.84
N LEU A 180 2.02 -3.36 0.78
CA LEU A 180 2.26 -2.96 -0.61
C LEU A 180 0.97 -2.42 -1.21
N SER A 181 0.89 -1.12 -1.44
CA SER A 181 -0.33 -0.48 -1.89
C SER A 181 -0.21 0.12 -3.27
N HIS A 182 -1.16 -0.20 -4.14
CA HIS A 182 -1.41 0.55 -5.35
C HIS A 182 -2.18 1.82 -4.97
N PHE A 183 -1.50 2.97 -5.00
CA PHE A 183 -2.12 4.25 -4.66
C PHE A 183 -3.12 4.67 -5.73
N LYS A 184 -4.33 5.03 -5.31
CA LYS A 184 -5.41 5.44 -6.23
C LYS A 184 -6.39 6.41 -5.56
N GLY A 185 -7.21 7.08 -6.38
CA GLY A 185 -8.38 7.80 -5.89
C GLY A 185 -9.40 6.86 -5.25
N HIS A 186 -10.19 7.36 -4.31
CA HIS A 186 -11.27 6.63 -3.67
C HIS A 186 -12.49 7.52 -3.48
N ALA A 187 -13.67 7.04 -3.90
CA ALA A 187 -14.90 7.85 -3.92
C ALA A 187 -15.30 8.38 -2.54
N MET A 188 -15.23 7.56 -1.50
CA MET A 188 -15.60 7.94 -0.14
C MET A 188 -14.43 8.49 0.67
N GLY A 189 -13.23 7.91 0.54
CA GLY A 189 -12.05 8.28 1.33
C GLY A 189 -11.15 9.33 0.71
N GLY A 190 -11.46 9.84 -0.49
CA GLY A 190 -10.60 10.74 -1.24
C GLY A 190 -9.45 10.01 -1.95
N PHE A 191 -8.68 9.21 -1.24
CA PHE A 191 -7.67 8.32 -1.81
C PHE A 191 -7.54 7.01 -1.03
N GLY A 192 -6.98 5.99 -1.68
CA GLY A 192 -6.63 4.71 -1.08
C GLY A 192 -5.12 4.47 -1.21
N GLY A 193 -4.45 4.28 -0.09
CA GLY A 193 -3.02 3.97 0.02
C GLY A 193 -2.78 2.94 1.11
N ALA A 194 -1.61 2.99 1.76
CA ALA A 194 -1.20 2.00 2.74
C ALA A 194 -2.16 1.90 3.94
N VAL A 195 -2.61 3.02 4.50
CA VAL A 195 -3.54 3.03 5.64
C VAL A 195 -4.84 2.33 5.28
N LYS A 196 -5.46 2.70 4.12
CA LYS A 196 -6.68 2.04 3.67
C LYS A 196 -6.47 0.55 3.38
N ASN A 197 -5.34 0.17 2.79
CA ASN A 197 -5.03 -1.23 2.50
C ASN A 197 -4.86 -2.05 3.78
N MET A 198 -4.37 -1.44 4.86
CA MET A 198 -4.23 -2.12 6.15
C MET A 198 -5.57 -2.25 6.90
N SER A 199 -6.49 -1.33 6.67
CA SER A 199 -7.78 -1.26 7.36
C SER A 199 -8.92 -2.04 6.68
N ILE A 200 -8.61 -2.88 5.72
CA ILE A 200 -9.59 -3.71 4.99
C ILE A 200 -9.14 -5.15 5.04
#